data_677171310b62090e77a15f98a0e680fb
#
_entry.id   677171310b62090e77a15f98a0e680fb
#
_cell.length_a   1.000
_cell.length_b   1.000
_cell.length_c   1.000
_cell.angle_alpha   90.00
_cell.angle_beta   90.00
_cell.angle_gamma   90.00
#
_symmetry.space_group_name_H-M   'P 1'
#
loop_
_entity.id
_entity.type
_entity.pdbx_description
1 polymer ?
#
loop_
_entity_poly.entity_id
_entity_poly.type
_entity_poly.pdbx_seq_one_letter_code
_entity_poly.pdbx_strand_id
1 'polypeptide(L)'
;MQCLARKDNNMTDLTRELVDAVGDAFNANDIDAVMQYFASDATFDHAVGPDAHGVRFEGADVIRGVFAGLFEKVENVHWETLDCALTATKAYCEYRRTAHHRDGKTEEYLSVDILTFKDGLIIHKDTYYKQRS
;
A
#
# COMPACT_ATOMS: atom_id res chain seq x y z
N MET A 1 -0.40 -21.90 -29.11
CA MET A 1 -0.22 -21.33 -29.21
C MET A 1 -0.21 -20.15 -28.54
N GLN A 2 -0.62 -19.40 -28.66
CA GLN A 2 -0.69 -18.14 -28.03
C GLN A 2 -0.75 -18.22 -26.51
N CYS A 3 -1.04 -19.39 -25.98
CA CYS A 3 -1.23 -19.52 -24.56
C CYS A 3 0.02 -19.34 -23.74
N LEU A 4 1.17 -19.80 -24.26
CA LEU A 4 2.40 -19.71 -23.49
C LEU A 4 2.82 -18.28 -23.25
N ALA A 5 2.83 -17.48 -24.30
CA ALA A 5 3.21 -16.07 -24.13
C ALA A 5 2.23 -15.35 -23.21
N ARG A 6 0.96 -15.69 -23.29
CA ARG A 6 -0.03 -15.07 -22.41
C ARG A 6 0.09 -15.51 -20.99
N LYS A 7 0.51 -16.75 -20.74
CA LYS A 7 0.76 -17.18 -19.36
C LYS A 7 1.85 -16.36 -18.71
N ASP A 8 2.93 -16.13 -19.44
CA ASP A 8 3.99 -15.30 -18.91
C ASP A 8 3.49 -13.89 -18.63
N ASN A 9 2.68 -13.35 -19.54
CA ASN A 9 2.09 -12.04 -19.33
C ASN A 9 1.14 -12.04 -18.13
N ASN A 10 0.37 -13.11 -17.95
CA ASN A 10 -0.57 -13.21 -16.83
C ASN A 10 0.15 -13.21 -15.50
N MET A 11 1.35 -13.75 -15.42
CA MET A 11 2.14 -13.75 -14.20
C MET A 11 2.53 -12.34 -13.78
N THR A 12 2.55 -11.41 -14.74
CA THR A 12 2.92 -10.02 -14.48
C THR A 12 1.72 -9.10 -14.43
N ASP A 13 0.54 -9.60 -14.80
CA ASP A 13 -0.67 -8.78 -14.82
C ASP A 13 -1.12 -8.45 -13.42
N LEU A 14 -1.59 -7.22 -13.26
CA LEU A 14 -2.25 -6.79 -12.04
C LEU A 14 -3.63 -7.42 -11.98
N THR A 15 -3.95 -8.06 -10.85
CA THR A 15 -5.25 -8.67 -10.61
C THR A 15 -5.84 -8.16 -9.31
N ARG A 16 -7.16 -8.28 -9.17
CA ARG A 16 -7.82 -7.93 -7.93
C ARG A 16 -7.36 -8.83 -6.78
N GLU A 17 -7.09 -10.10 -7.08
CA GLU A 17 -6.59 -11.03 -6.06
C GLU A 17 -5.25 -10.57 -5.49
N LEU A 18 -4.36 -10.04 -6.34
CA LEU A 18 -3.09 -9.50 -5.85
C LEU A 18 -3.31 -8.28 -4.96
N VAL A 19 -4.20 -7.38 -5.38
CA VAL A 19 -4.52 -6.17 -4.60
C VAL A 19 -5.12 -6.56 -3.24
N ASP A 20 -6.02 -7.53 -3.23
CA ASP A 20 -6.62 -8.03 -1.99
C ASP A 20 -5.58 -8.66 -1.07
N ALA A 21 -4.64 -9.42 -1.63
CA ALA A 21 -3.56 -10.04 -0.86
C ALA A 21 -2.65 -8.98 -0.21
N VAL A 22 -2.34 -7.90 -0.93
CA VAL A 22 -1.60 -6.78 -0.37
C VAL A 22 -2.36 -6.15 0.79
N GLY A 23 -3.67 -5.92 0.60
CA GLY A 23 -4.52 -5.37 1.67
C GLY A 23 -4.57 -6.26 2.90
N ASP A 24 -4.66 -7.56 2.71
CA ASP A 24 -4.66 -8.52 3.82
C ASP A 24 -3.34 -8.48 4.60
N ALA A 25 -2.21 -8.34 3.90
CA ALA A 25 -0.90 -8.24 4.54
C ALA A 25 -0.82 -6.98 5.41
N PHE A 26 -1.27 -5.83 4.89
CA PHE A 26 -1.31 -4.59 5.68
C PHE A 26 -2.23 -4.75 6.90
N ASN A 27 -3.41 -5.34 6.72
CA ASN A 27 -4.37 -5.51 7.81
C ASN A 27 -3.90 -6.50 8.86
N ALA A 28 -3.01 -7.41 8.51
CA ALA A 28 -2.38 -8.30 9.50
C ALA A 28 -1.38 -7.54 10.39
N ASN A 29 -1.01 -6.31 10.04
CA ASN A 29 0.00 -5.52 10.72
C ASN A 29 1.33 -6.28 10.82
N ASP A 30 1.66 -7.02 9.77
CA ASP A 30 2.84 -7.88 9.68
C ASP A 30 3.80 -7.29 8.65
N ILE A 31 4.89 -6.69 9.14
CA ILE A 31 5.84 -6.00 8.27
C ILE A 31 6.49 -6.94 7.26
N ASP A 32 6.79 -8.17 7.64
CA ASP A 32 7.42 -9.12 6.72
C ASP A 32 6.46 -9.50 5.59
N ALA A 33 5.19 -9.72 5.90
CA ALA A 33 4.18 -10.02 4.90
C ALA A 33 3.98 -8.84 3.95
N VAL A 34 3.94 -7.62 4.48
CA VAL A 34 3.79 -6.41 3.66
C VAL A 34 4.94 -6.27 2.68
N MET A 35 6.16 -6.40 3.17
CA MET A 35 7.35 -6.12 2.36
C MET A 35 7.60 -7.16 1.25
N GLN A 36 6.98 -8.32 1.32
CA GLN A 36 7.04 -9.30 0.23
C GLN A 36 6.46 -8.76 -1.08
N TYR A 37 5.57 -7.76 -1.00
CA TYR A 37 4.90 -7.22 -2.17
C TYR A 37 5.60 -6.00 -2.76
N PHE A 38 6.71 -5.54 -2.16
CA PHE A 38 7.43 -4.34 -2.63
C PHE A 38 8.69 -4.72 -3.39
N ALA A 39 8.89 -4.04 -4.53
CA ALA A 39 10.15 -4.13 -5.25
C ALA A 39 11.28 -3.50 -4.44
N SER A 40 12.52 -3.97 -4.64
CA SER A 40 13.66 -3.47 -3.87
C SER A 40 13.91 -1.98 -4.08
N ASP A 41 13.57 -1.46 -5.25
CA ASP A 41 13.74 -0.04 -5.61
C ASP A 41 12.41 0.75 -5.55
N ALA A 42 11.41 0.23 -4.85
CA ALA A 42 10.12 0.88 -4.74
C ALA A 42 10.24 2.27 -4.11
N THR A 43 9.24 3.12 -4.39
CA THR A 43 9.10 4.42 -3.75
C THR A 43 7.74 4.50 -3.05
N PHE A 44 7.70 5.30 -1.99
CA PHE A 44 6.48 5.57 -1.24
C PHE A 44 6.36 7.07 -1.00
N ASP A 45 5.26 7.65 -1.49
CA ASP A 45 4.94 9.06 -1.24
C ASP A 45 3.91 9.11 -0.12
N HIS A 46 4.35 9.59 1.05
CA HIS A 46 3.47 9.80 2.18
C HIS A 46 2.64 11.06 1.95
N ALA A 47 1.41 11.07 2.46
CA ALA A 47 0.46 12.15 2.18
C ALA A 47 0.87 13.50 2.78
N VAL A 48 1.66 13.50 3.83
CA VAL A 48 2.06 14.72 4.54
C VAL A 48 3.56 14.90 4.39
N GLY A 49 3.96 16.10 3.99
CA GLY A 49 5.36 16.43 3.82
C GLY A 49 5.54 17.81 3.20
N PRO A 50 6.79 18.26 3.02
CA PRO A 50 7.05 19.62 2.57
C PRO A 50 6.87 19.83 1.07
N ASP A 51 6.81 18.76 0.29
CA ASP A 51 6.74 18.86 -1.16
C ASP A 51 5.33 18.61 -1.69
N ALA A 52 5.13 18.86 -2.99
CA ALA A 52 3.82 18.64 -3.61
C ALA A 52 3.39 17.18 -3.53
N HIS A 53 4.34 16.25 -3.58
CA HIS A 53 4.08 14.82 -3.43
C HIS A 53 4.12 14.33 -1.98
N GLY A 54 4.17 15.25 -1.00
CA GLY A 54 4.34 14.92 0.39
C GLY A 54 5.81 14.73 0.76
N VAL A 55 6.18 13.54 1.16
CA VAL A 55 7.58 13.15 1.34
C VAL A 55 7.79 11.79 0.69
N ARG A 56 8.87 11.66 -0.07
CA ARG A 56 9.18 10.42 -0.79
C ARG A 56 10.23 9.62 -0.04
N PHE A 57 9.89 8.37 0.22
CA PHE A 57 10.82 7.37 0.75
C PHE A 57 11.25 6.47 -0.40
N GLU A 58 12.55 6.27 -0.56
CA GLU A 58 13.11 5.52 -1.69
C GLU A 58 13.78 4.24 -1.20
N GLY A 59 13.41 3.13 -1.82
CA GLY A 59 13.96 1.82 -1.52
C GLY A 59 13.16 1.05 -0.47
N ALA A 60 13.09 -0.27 -0.68
CA ALA A 60 12.29 -1.14 0.18
C ALA A 60 12.76 -1.10 1.64
N ASP A 61 14.06 -0.99 1.88
CA ASP A 61 14.58 -0.97 3.26
C ASP A 61 14.08 0.28 4.01
N VAL A 62 14.08 1.43 3.36
CA VAL A 62 13.58 2.67 3.96
C VAL A 62 12.08 2.57 4.19
N ILE A 63 11.34 2.08 3.20
CA ILE A 63 9.89 1.91 3.28
C ILE A 63 9.53 0.95 4.43
N ARG A 64 10.28 -0.14 4.57
CA ARG A 64 10.10 -1.08 5.67
C ARG A 64 10.18 -0.38 7.02
N GLY A 65 11.15 0.51 7.18
CA GLY A 65 11.31 1.26 8.42
C GLY A 65 10.11 2.14 8.74
N VAL A 66 9.53 2.76 7.71
CA VAL A 66 8.34 3.61 7.88
C VAL A 66 7.15 2.79 8.36
N PHE A 67 6.85 1.67 7.70
CA PHE A 67 5.71 0.83 8.08
C PHE A 67 5.94 0.11 9.41
N ALA A 68 7.16 -0.35 9.66
CA ALA A 68 7.47 -0.96 10.95
C ALA A 68 7.26 0.03 12.10
N GLY A 69 7.66 1.28 11.89
CA GLY A 69 7.42 2.35 12.86
C GLY A 69 5.94 2.59 13.13
N LEU A 70 5.12 2.54 12.08
CA LEU A 70 3.66 2.64 12.24
C LEU A 70 3.13 1.49 13.08
N PHE A 71 3.48 0.25 12.72
CA PHE A 71 2.96 -0.93 13.44
C PHE A 71 3.43 -0.97 14.90
N GLU A 72 4.57 -0.37 15.22
CA GLU A 72 5.02 -0.25 16.62
C GLU A 72 4.21 0.76 17.43
N LYS A 73 3.76 1.84 16.81
CA LYS A 73 3.01 2.91 17.48
C LYS A 73 1.58 2.55 17.78
N VAL A 74 1.01 1.63 17.03
CA VAL A 74 -0.41 1.28 17.12
C VAL A 74 -0.58 -0.10 17.72
N GLU A 75 -1.67 -0.30 18.44
CA GLU A 75 -2.12 -1.64 18.80
C GLU A 75 -2.68 -2.34 17.57
N ASN A 76 -3.36 -1.56 16.72
CA ASN A 76 -3.95 -2.06 15.50
C ASN A 76 -4.20 -0.90 14.55
N VAL A 77 -3.93 -1.11 13.26
CA VAL A 77 -4.38 -0.25 12.18
C VAL A 77 -5.09 -1.12 11.15
N HIS A 78 -6.26 -0.67 10.72
CA HIS A 78 -7.10 -1.42 9.80
C HIS A 78 -7.56 -0.53 8.66
N TRP A 79 -7.47 -1.08 7.44
CA TRP A 79 -7.97 -0.45 6.21
C TRP A 79 -9.18 -1.23 5.72
N GLU A 80 -10.35 -0.64 5.89
CA GLU A 80 -11.57 -1.18 5.30
C GLU A 80 -11.66 -0.72 3.85
N THR A 81 -11.66 -1.65 2.91
CA THR A 81 -11.75 -1.31 1.49
C THR A 81 -13.18 -0.89 1.16
N LEU A 82 -13.33 0.33 0.65
CA LEU A 82 -14.62 0.86 0.21
C LEU A 82 -14.83 0.62 -1.28
N ASP A 83 -13.77 0.79 -2.08
CA ASP A 83 -13.82 0.57 -3.52
C ASP A 83 -12.41 0.46 -4.07
N CYS A 84 -12.23 -0.27 -5.16
CA CYS A 84 -10.98 -0.35 -5.89
C CYS A 84 -11.25 -0.33 -7.38
N ALA A 85 -10.44 0.44 -8.10
CA ALA A 85 -10.45 0.46 -9.57
C ALA A 85 -9.05 0.10 -10.05
N LEU A 86 -8.98 -0.75 -11.06
CA LEU A 86 -7.71 -1.22 -11.59
C LEU A 86 -7.54 -0.78 -13.04
N THR A 87 -6.30 -0.39 -13.35
CA THR A 87 -5.83 -0.28 -14.73
C THR A 87 -4.90 -1.45 -15.01
N ALA A 88 -4.21 -1.44 -16.15
CA ALA A 88 -3.24 -2.49 -16.45
C ALA A 88 -2.10 -2.55 -15.44
N THR A 89 -1.72 -1.41 -14.86
CA THR A 89 -0.55 -1.31 -13.97
C THR A 89 -0.83 -0.69 -12.62
N LYS A 90 -2.00 -0.06 -12.43
CA LYS A 90 -2.29 0.68 -11.19
C LYS A 90 -3.58 0.22 -10.54
N ALA A 91 -3.56 0.20 -9.22
CA ALA A 91 -4.76 0.00 -8.40
C ALA A 91 -5.03 1.29 -7.63
N TYR A 92 -6.26 1.77 -7.70
CA TYR A 92 -6.75 2.94 -6.97
C TYR A 92 -7.72 2.42 -5.93
N CYS A 93 -7.33 2.44 -4.67
CA CYS A 93 -8.11 1.82 -3.60
C CYS A 93 -8.52 2.86 -2.58
N GLU A 94 -9.83 2.95 -2.35
CA GLU A 94 -10.41 3.83 -1.35
C GLU A 94 -10.62 3.05 -0.05
N TYR A 95 -10.23 3.65 1.06
CA TYR A 95 -10.31 3.01 2.36
C TYR A 95 -10.92 3.90 3.41
N ARG A 96 -11.55 3.27 4.40
CA ARG A 96 -11.72 3.86 5.72
C ARG A 96 -10.61 3.28 6.59
N ARG A 97 -9.68 4.13 7.01
CA ARG A 97 -8.55 3.71 7.82
C ARG A 97 -8.83 4.06 9.27
N THR A 98 -8.69 3.08 10.15
CA THR A 98 -8.84 3.26 11.59
C THR A 98 -7.58 2.76 12.28
N ALA A 99 -7.02 3.56 13.18
CA ALA A 99 -5.84 3.20 13.96
C ALA A 99 -6.09 3.44 15.44
N HIS A 100 -5.76 2.44 16.23
CA HIS A 100 -5.79 2.52 17.70
C HIS A 100 -4.36 2.61 18.18
N HIS A 101 -3.96 3.80 18.64
CA HIS A 101 -2.60 4.05 19.10
C HIS A 101 -2.40 3.53 20.52
N ARG A 102 -1.17 3.12 20.84
CA ARG A 102 -0.85 2.61 22.17
C ARG A 102 -0.98 3.66 23.26
N ASP A 103 -0.93 4.95 22.89
CA ASP A 103 -1.16 6.05 23.83
C ASP A 103 -2.65 6.33 24.09
N GLY A 104 -3.54 5.53 23.52
CA GLY A 104 -4.98 5.65 23.70
C GLY A 104 -5.71 6.46 22.65
N LYS A 105 -4.99 7.12 21.74
CA LYS A 105 -5.65 7.89 20.67
C LYS A 105 -6.21 6.96 19.61
N THR A 106 -7.35 7.34 19.06
CA THR A 106 -7.95 6.67 17.91
C THR A 106 -8.00 7.65 16.75
N GLU A 107 -7.54 7.21 15.58
CA GLU A 107 -7.64 7.98 14.35
C GLU A 107 -8.56 7.27 13.37
N GLU A 108 -9.37 8.05 12.67
CA GLU A 108 -10.20 7.52 11.59
C GLU A 108 -10.26 8.56 10.49
N TYR A 109 -9.95 8.15 9.26
CA TYR A 109 -10.07 9.03 8.10
C TYR A 109 -10.23 8.22 6.82
N LEU A 110 -10.73 8.89 5.79
CA LEU A 110 -10.83 8.31 4.45
C LEU A 110 -9.52 8.53 3.72
N SER A 111 -9.10 7.53 2.97
CA SER A 111 -7.84 7.59 2.23
C SER A 111 -7.96 6.91 0.87
N VAL A 112 -7.05 7.26 -0.01
CA VAL A 112 -6.87 6.60 -1.31
C VAL A 112 -5.40 6.26 -1.43
N ASP A 113 -5.11 5.00 -1.76
CA ASP A 113 -3.78 4.58 -2.16
C ASP A 113 -3.78 4.32 -3.66
N ILE A 114 -2.77 4.86 -4.33
CA ILE A 114 -2.51 4.54 -5.73
C ILE A 114 -1.25 3.66 -5.73
N LEU A 115 -1.44 2.40 -6.09
CA LEU A 115 -0.35 1.43 -6.12
C LEU A 115 0.00 1.15 -7.58
N THR A 116 1.26 1.35 -7.93
CA THR A 116 1.77 1.00 -9.27
C THR A 116 2.54 -0.30 -9.15
N PHE A 117 2.22 -1.25 -10.02
CA PHE A 117 2.80 -2.60 -10.00
C PHE A 117 3.63 -2.85 -11.25
N LYS A 118 4.66 -3.67 -11.08
CA LYS A 118 5.45 -4.23 -12.17
C LYS A 118 5.87 -5.63 -11.76
N ASP A 119 5.60 -6.62 -12.61
CA ASP A 119 5.97 -8.02 -12.37
C ASP A 119 5.47 -8.55 -11.02
N GLY A 120 4.25 -8.14 -10.65
CA GLY A 120 3.62 -8.61 -9.42
C GLY A 120 4.10 -7.90 -8.15
N LEU A 121 4.95 -6.89 -8.27
CA LEU A 121 5.48 -6.15 -7.12
C LEU A 121 5.10 -4.67 -7.21
N ILE A 122 4.90 -4.06 -6.05
CA ILE A 122 4.65 -2.62 -5.96
C ILE A 122 5.96 -1.89 -6.21
N ILE A 123 5.96 -1.01 -7.23
CA ILE A 123 7.10 -0.14 -7.52
C ILE A 123 6.87 1.28 -7.03
N HIS A 124 5.61 1.65 -6.77
CA HIS A 124 5.28 2.96 -6.22
C HIS A 124 3.98 2.88 -5.44
N LYS A 125 3.98 3.46 -4.25
CA LYS A 125 2.77 3.64 -3.42
C LYS A 125 2.60 5.12 -3.17
N ASP A 126 1.43 5.64 -3.51
CA ASP A 126 1.12 7.06 -3.36
C ASP A 126 -0.14 7.17 -2.52
N THR A 127 -0.01 7.75 -1.33
CA THR A 127 -1.08 7.80 -0.35
C THR A 127 -1.65 9.21 -0.25
N TYR A 128 -2.98 9.30 -0.34
CA TYR A 128 -3.74 10.51 -0.11
C TYR A 128 -4.73 10.24 1.02
N TYR A 129 -4.90 11.16 1.92
CA TYR A 129 -5.95 11.02 2.92
C TYR A 129 -6.53 12.36 3.33
N LYS A 130 -7.76 12.31 3.85
CA LYS A 130 -8.40 13.51 4.37
C LYS A 130 -7.86 13.81 5.74
N GLN A 131 -7.29 14.99 5.89
CA GLN A 131 -6.79 15.47 7.15
C GLN A 131 -7.98 15.97 7.99
N ARG A 132 -7.99 15.59 9.25
CA ARG A 132 -9.05 16.01 10.18
C ARG A 132 -8.49 17.02 11.16
N SER A 133 -9.30 18.03 11.47
CA SER A 133 -8.92 19.06 12.44
C SER A 133 -9.34 18.69 13.86
#